data_95441c4b06cca3912dcdd66de065758a
#
_entry.id   95441c4b06cca3912dcdd66de065758a
#
_cell.length_a   1.000
_cell.length_b   1.000
_cell.length_c   1.000
_cell.angle_alpha   90.00
_cell.angle_beta   90.00
_cell.angle_gamma   90.00
#
_symmetry.space_group_name_H-M   'P 1'
#
loop_
_entity.id
_entity.type
_entity.pdbx_description
1 polymer ?
#
loop_
_entity_poly.entity_id
_entity_poly.type
_entity_poly.pdbx_seq_one_letter_code
_entity_poly.pdbx_strand_id
1 'polypeptide(L)'
;MPNGRPVQNGNRLPTSNWAACLEAEAQAAAQREAARLAAQRQAEQARAAAAQAKQRQPEKPIAPQKAVLRQGDVVFFTGDSLMQGVAPFVQQSLKQQYGIASINLSKQSTGLSYPNFFDWPLTIEQTFKENPNIRLMVMFLGANDPWDFPNPKGGAYLKFQTPEWEAEYLNRVNRILDAAKQHNAQVIWLGMPYMKKKKLDDQMRYLDKLFAAHLKDKVFWIPTAGLLSNGGAEYSDSVEVGGKIVRYRSKDGIHFSVEGQKLLAQAIMQKIEFAQP
;
A
#
# COMPACT_ATOMS: atom_id res chain seq x y z
N MET A 1 15.88 58.89 95.48
CA MET A 1 15.78 59.93 94.45
C MET A 1 16.29 59.34 93.16
N PRO A 2 15.72 59.61 91.93
CA PRO A 2 14.31 59.62 91.56
C PRO A 2 14.11 58.85 90.20
N ASN A 3 12.84 58.61 89.92
CA ASN A 3 12.15 58.79 88.66
C ASN A 3 12.58 58.02 87.41
N GLY A 4 11.69 57.25 86.90
CA GLY A 4 11.63 56.92 85.52
C GLY A 4 10.32 56.24 85.17
N ARG A 5 9.43 56.94 84.51
CA ARG A 5 8.07 56.60 84.13
C ARG A 5 8.02 55.44 83.10
N PRO A 6 6.88 54.72 83.05
CA PRO A 6 6.61 53.75 82.00
C PRO A 6 6.09 54.42 80.71
N VAL A 7 6.56 54.02 79.58
CA VAL A 7 5.92 54.35 78.29
C VAL A 7 5.18 53.11 77.77
N GLN A 8 3.86 53.20 77.85
CA GLN A 8 2.95 52.42 77.10
C GLN A 8 2.98 52.90 75.65
N ASN A 9 3.22 52.00 74.71
CA ASN A 9 2.75 52.18 73.35
C ASN A 9 2.18 50.84 72.86
N GLY A 10 0.87 50.75 73.09
CA GLY A 10 0.05 49.73 72.46
C GLY A 10 -0.22 50.07 70.99
N ASN A 11 0.47 49.38 70.05
CA ASN A 11 0.08 49.39 68.67
C ASN A 11 -0.99 48.29 68.45
N ARG A 12 -2.27 48.69 68.54
CA ARG A 12 -3.40 47.92 68.07
C ARG A 12 -3.34 48.01 66.53
N LEU A 13 -2.93 46.91 65.87
CA LEU A 13 -3.14 46.74 64.42
C LEU A 13 -4.64 46.75 64.12
N PRO A 14 -5.09 47.49 63.11
CA PRO A 14 -6.50 47.53 62.73
C PRO A 14 -7.03 46.23 62.31
N THR A 15 -7.98 45.64 63.01
CA THR A 15 -8.69 44.36 62.69
C THR A 15 -9.52 44.43 61.42
N SER A 16 -9.70 45.62 60.82
CA SER A 16 -10.46 45.80 59.55
C SER A 16 -9.73 45.34 58.28
N ASN A 17 -8.41 45.16 58.35
CA ASN A 17 -7.64 44.73 57.13
C ASN A 17 -7.59 43.21 56.91
N TRP A 18 -7.83 42.45 57.98
CA TRP A 18 -7.76 40.98 57.89
C TRP A 18 -8.99 40.34 57.18
N ALA A 19 -10.18 40.85 57.44
CA ALA A 19 -11.43 40.41 56.83
C ALA A 19 -11.42 40.69 55.30
N ALA A 20 -10.98 41.88 54.90
CA ALA A 20 -10.85 42.25 53.49
C ALA A 20 -9.80 41.40 52.75
N CYS A 21 -8.73 41.00 53.44
CA CYS A 21 -7.73 40.12 52.89
C CYS A 21 -8.28 38.68 52.65
N LEU A 22 -9.03 38.16 53.58
CA LEU A 22 -9.70 36.84 53.47
C LEU A 22 -10.78 36.83 52.37
N GLU A 23 -11.54 37.93 52.23
CA GLU A 23 -12.53 38.08 51.17
C GLU A 23 -11.86 38.15 49.79
N ALA A 24 -10.74 38.86 49.67
CA ALA A 24 -9.96 38.93 48.42
C ALA A 24 -9.36 37.59 48.04
N GLU A 25 -8.85 36.82 49.00
CA GLU A 25 -8.34 35.45 48.75
C GLU A 25 -9.46 34.48 48.35
N ALA A 26 -10.62 34.56 49.00
CA ALA A 26 -11.79 33.76 48.66
C ALA A 26 -12.30 34.07 47.24
N GLN A 27 -12.36 35.36 46.87
CA GLN A 27 -12.72 35.79 45.52
C GLN A 27 -11.69 35.32 44.46
N ALA A 28 -10.40 35.42 44.76
CA ALA A 28 -9.35 34.94 43.87
C ALA A 28 -9.39 33.40 43.70
N ALA A 29 -9.70 32.66 44.77
CA ALA A 29 -9.88 31.21 44.70
C ALA A 29 -11.10 30.82 43.84
N ALA A 30 -12.23 31.49 44.02
CA ALA A 30 -13.43 31.29 43.22
C ALA A 30 -13.21 31.61 41.74
N GLN A 31 -12.47 32.68 41.42
CA GLN A 31 -12.09 33.04 40.06
C GLN A 31 -11.18 31.98 39.41
N ARG A 32 -10.21 31.46 40.16
CA ARG A 32 -9.32 30.36 39.67
C ARG A 32 -10.12 29.08 39.41
N GLU A 33 -11.06 28.74 40.25
CA GLU A 33 -11.90 27.57 40.06
C GLU A 33 -12.84 27.74 38.88
N ALA A 34 -13.46 28.88 38.70
CA ALA A 34 -14.29 29.21 37.55
C ALA A 34 -13.49 29.15 36.24
N ALA A 35 -12.26 29.70 36.23
CA ALA A 35 -11.36 29.62 35.07
C ALA A 35 -10.96 28.15 34.72
N ARG A 36 -10.70 27.34 35.75
CA ARG A 36 -10.39 25.92 35.59
C ARG A 36 -11.56 25.13 34.99
N LEU A 37 -12.78 25.38 35.49
CA LEU A 37 -13.99 24.75 34.95
C LEU A 37 -14.29 25.19 33.51
N ALA A 38 -14.08 26.48 33.20
CA ALA A 38 -14.22 26.98 31.82
C ALA A 38 -13.22 26.33 30.88
N ALA A 39 -11.95 26.19 31.27
CA ALA A 39 -10.92 25.51 30.49
C ALA A 39 -11.24 24.01 30.29
N GLN A 40 -11.77 23.34 31.30
CA GLN A 40 -12.21 21.95 31.18
C GLN A 40 -13.35 21.80 30.18
N ARG A 41 -14.36 22.66 30.23
CA ARG A 41 -15.48 22.66 29.28
C ARG A 41 -15.03 22.93 27.84
N GLN A 42 -14.10 23.85 27.64
CA GLN A 42 -13.51 24.14 26.34
C GLN A 42 -12.73 22.93 25.80
N ALA A 43 -11.93 22.27 26.65
CA ALA A 43 -11.19 21.08 26.26
C ALA A 43 -12.11 19.87 25.88
N GLU A 44 -13.22 19.74 26.64
CA GLU A 44 -14.23 18.71 26.34
C GLU A 44 -14.99 18.98 25.04
N GLN A 45 -15.39 20.25 24.83
CA GLN A 45 -15.98 20.67 23.55
C GLN A 45 -15.04 20.50 22.37
N ALA A 46 -13.76 20.81 22.52
CA ALA A 46 -12.74 20.61 21.49
C ALA A 46 -12.55 19.12 21.18
N ARG A 47 -12.56 18.26 22.21
CA ARG A 47 -12.50 16.78 22.02
C ARG A 47 -13.74 16.25 21.33
N ALA A 48 -14.92 16.72 21.70
CA ALA A 48 -16.17 16.34 21.05
C ALA A 48 -16.22 16.80 19.59
N ALA A 49 -15.79 18.03 19.30
CA ALA A 49 -15.69 18.56 17.93
C ALA A 49 -14.66 17.79 17.09
N ALA A 50 -13.51 17.41 17.66
CA ALA A 50 -12.51 16.58 17.00
C ALA A 50 -13.02 15.15 16.73
N ALA A 51 -13.81 14.58 17.65
CA ALA A 51 -14.45 13.28 17.46
C ALA A 51 -15.53 13.33 16.36
N GLN A 52 -16.34 14.38 16.32
CA GLN A 52 -17.32 14.61 15.26
C GLN A 52 -16.67 14.90 13.91
N ALA A 53 -15.53 15.61 13.87
CA ALA A 53 -14.77 15.86 12.66
C ALA A 53 -14.15 14.56 12.10
N LYS A 54 -13.71 13.63 12.98
CA LYS A 54 -13.27 12.30 12.58
C LYS A 54 -14.41 11.42 12.01
N GLN A 55 -15.63 11.58 12.53
CA GLN A 55 -16.82 10.88 12.01
C GLN A 55 -17.38 11.52 10.74
N ARG A 56 -17.08 12.78 10.46
CA ARG A 56 -17.49 13.52 9.24
C ARG A 56 -16.44 13.52 8.14
N GLN A 57 -15.36 12.70 8.24
CA GLN A 57 -14.56 12.48 7.03
C GLN A 57 -15.52 11.94 5.97
N PRO A 58 -15.64 12.59 4.79
CA PRO A 58 -16.42 12.03 3.70
C PRO A 58 -15.87 10.63 3.49
N GLU A 59 -16.75 9.61 3.47
CA GLU A 59 -16.38 8.28 3.01
C GLU A 59 -15.62 8.49 1.72
N LYS A 60 -14.30 8.14 1.73
CA LYS A 60 -13.53 8.07 0.49
C LYS A 60 -14.40 7.25 -0.46
N PRO A 61 -14.68 7.72 -1.68
CA PRO A 61 -15.38 6.91 -2.65
C PRO A 61 -14.76 5.53 -2.60
N ILE A 62 -15.56 4.49 -2.33
CA ILE A 62 -15.06 3.12 -2.29
C ILE A 62 -14.40 2.92 -3.64
N ALA A 63 -13.05 2.83 -3.65
CA ALA A 63 -12.31 2.64 -4.88
C ALA A 63 -12.88 1.42 -5.59
N PRO A 64 -13.09 1.44 -6.90
CA PRO A 64 -13.70 0.33 -7.61
C PRO A 64 -12.94 -0.93 -7.26
N GLN A 65 -13.65 -1.96 -6.80
CA GLN A 65 -13.03 -3.22 -6.37
C GLN A 65 -12.56 -4.05 -7.57
N LYS A 66 -12.98 -3.68 -8.78
CA LYS A 66 -12.70 -4.35 -10.05
C LYS A 66 -12.35 -3.36 -11.13
N ALA A 67 -11.49 -3.79 -12.03
CA ALA A 67 -11.22 -3.09 -13.28
C ALA A 67 -12.43 -3.23 -14.23
N VAL A 68 -12.85 -2.14 -14.84
CA VAL A 68 -14.00 -2.16 -15.76
C VAL A 68 -13.50 -2.15 -17.20
N LEU A 69 -13.96 -3.14 -18.00
CA LEU A 69 -13.69 -3.24 -19.44
C LEU A 69 -14.98 -3.13 -20.25
N ARG A 70 -14.85 -2.52 -21.43
CA ARG A 70 -15.93 -2.35 -22.42
C ARG A 70 -15.54 -3.02 -23.71
N GLN A 71 -16.51 -3.22 -24.60
CA GLN A 71 -16.24 -3.68 -25.95
C GLN A 71 -15.29 -2.71 -26.67
N GLY A 72 -14.26 -3.25 -27.32
CA GLY A 72 -13.20 -2.48 -27.97
C GLY A 72 -12.00 -2.14 -27.09
N ASP A 73 -12.07 -2.34 -25.78
CA ASP A 73 -10.92 -2.24 -24.90
C ASP A 73 -9.92 -3.37 -25.13
N VAL A 74 -8.66 -3.11 -24.83
CA VAL A 74 -7.55 -4.06 -24.95
C VAL A 74 -6.93 -4.29 -23.59
N VAL A 75 -6.60 -5.54 -23.26
CA VAL A 75 -5.85 -5.93 -22.06
C VAL A 75 -4.38 -6.16 -22.43
N PHE A 76 -3.48 -5.57 -21.66
CA PHE A 76 -2.05 -5.65 -21.88
C PHE A 76 -1.37 -6.46 -20.76
N PHE A 77 -0.78 -7.60 -21.10
CA PHE A 77 -0.04 -8.45 -20.16
C PHE A 77 1.45 -8.15 -20.23
N THR A 78 2.03 -7.90 -19.06
CA THR A 78 3.43 -7.51 -18.86
C THR A 78 4.04 -8.29 -17.70
N GLY A 79 5.30 -8.63 -17.80
CA GLY A 79 6.00 -9.35 -16.75
C GLY A 79 7.00 -10.37 -17.25
N ASP A 80 7.49 -11.17 -16.33
CA ASP A 80 8.50 -12.20 -16.61
C ASP A 80 7.89 -13.57 -16.94
N SER A 81 8.65 -14.64 -16.70
CA SER A 81 8.21 -16.03 -16.94
C SER A 81 6.99 -16.43 -16.12
N LEU A 82 6.73 -15.78 -14.98
CA LEU A 82 5.54 -16.02 -14.17
C LEU A 82 4.28 -15.58 -14.94
N MET A 83 4.32 -14.41 -15.58
CA MET A 83 3.22 -13.93 -16.43
C MET A 83 3.07 -14.77 -17.71
N GLN A 84 4.18 -15.22 -18.31
CA GLN A 84 4.11 -16.08 -19.52
C GLN A 84 3.29 -17.35 -19.30
N GLY A 85 3.35 -17.91 -18.09
CA GLY A 85 2.53 -19.09 -17.76
C GLY A 85 1.05 -18.77 -17.57
N VAL A 86 0.72 -17.59 -17.06
CA VAL A 86 -0.65 -17.22 -16.65
C VAL A 86 -1.43 -16.53 -17.77
N ALA A 87 -0.79 -15.61 -18.50
CA ALA A 87 -1.44 -14.77 -19.50
C ALA A 87 -2.24 -15.57 -20.56
N PRO A 88 -1.77 -16.70 -21.11
CA PRO A 88 -2.51 -17.45 -22.14
C PRO A 88 -3.92 -17.87 -21.69
N PHE A 89 -4.09 -18.26 -20.42
CA PHE A 89 -5.40 -18.66 -19.89
C PHE A 89 -6.34 -17.47 -19.75
N VAL A 90 -5.83 -16.31 -19.34
CA VAL A 90 -6.63 -15.07 -19.27
C VAL A 90 -7.00 -14.61 -20.68
N GLN A 91 -6.05 -14.60 -21.63
CA GLN A 91 -6.28 -14.24 -23.02
C GLN A 91 -7.36 -15.10 -23.67
N GLN A 92 -7.31 -16.41 -23.41
CA GLN A 92 -8.35 -17.32 -23.90
C GLN A 92 -9.72 -16.96 -23.35
N SER A 93 -9.85 -16.73 -22.04
CA SER A 93 -11.11 -16.36 -21.41
C SER A 93 -11.63 -15.01 -21.93
N LEU A 94 -10.78 -13.99 -22.01
CA LEU A 94 -11.13 -12.67 -22.55
C LEU A 94 -11.68 -12.76 -23.98
N LYS A 95 -11.01 -13.51 -24.84
CA LYS A 95 -11.39 -13.67 -26.26
C LYS A 95 -12.67 -14.48 -26.40
N GLN A 96 -12.75 -15.65 -25.75
CA GLN A 96 -13.85 -16.60 -25.98
C GLN A 96 -15.14 -16.18 -25.30
N GLN A 97 -15.07 -15.61 -24.09
CA GLN A 97 -16.27 -15.29 -23.30
C GLN A 97 -16.75 -13.87 -23.51
N TYR A 98 -15.82 -12.92 -23.82
CA TYR A 98 -16.13 -11.48 -23.82
C TYR A 98 -15.76 -10.77 -25.13
N GLY A 99 -15.07 -11.44 -26.07
CA GLY A 99 -14.61 -10.81 -27.32
C GLY A 99 -13.56 -9.71 -27.12
N ILE A 100 -12.91 -9.64 -25.96
CA ILE A 100 -11.92 -8.62 -25.60
C ILE A 100 -10.56 -9.02 -26.17
N ALA A 101 -9.93 -8.08 -26.89
CA ALA A 101 -8.58 -8.25 -27.42
C ALA A 101 -7.50 -8.11 -26.35
N SER A 102 -6.33 -8.70 -26.59
CA SER A 102 -5.22 -8.57 -25.66
C SER A 102 -3.86 -8.58 -26.37
N ILE A 103 -2.89 -7.91 -25.75
CA ILE A 103 -1.47 -7.90 -26.13
C ILE A 103 -0.69 -8.58 -25.01
N ASN A 104 0.21 -9.47 -25.33
CA ASN A 104 1.06 -10.15 -24.36
C ASN A 104 2.53 -9.95 -24.72
N LEU A 105 3.24 -9.15 -23.94
CA LEU A 105 4.68 -8.91 -24.07
C LEU A 105 5.47 -9.55 -22.93
N SER A 106 4.86 -10.45 -22.14
CA SER A 106 5.59 -11.13 -21.07
C SER A 106 6.84 -11.82 -21.62
N LYS A 107 7.98 -11.64 -20.95
CA LYS A 107 9.29 -12.07 -21.42
C LYS A 107 10.08 -12.69 -20.29
N GLN A 108 10.43 -13.97 -20.45
CA GLN A 108 11.21 -14.70 -19.45
C GLN A 108 12.55 -14.02 -19.13
N SER A 109 13.04 -14.22 -17.92
CA SER A 109 14.34 -13.73 -17.43
C SER A 109 14.49 -12.20 -17.45
N THR A 110 13.37 -11.46 -17.51
CA THR A 110 13.36 -10.00 -17.43
C THR A 110 12.95 -9.53 -16.03
N GLY A 111 13.24 -8.28 -15.73
CA GLY A 111 12.91 -7.62 -14.48
C GLY A 111 13.15 -6.12 -14.57
N LEU A 112 13.03 -5.41 -13.47
CA LEU A 112 13.30 -3.98 -13.39
C LEU A 112 14.76 -3.67 -13.04
N SER A 113 15.53 -4.65 -12.52
CA SER A 113 16.89 -4.43 -12.04
C SER A 113 17.89 -4.12 -13.14
N TYR A 114 17.69 -4.62 -14.36
CA TYR A 114 18.63 -4.48 -15.47
C TYR A 114 17.98 -3.91 -16.75
N PRO A 115 17.67 -2.60 -16.80
CA PRO A 115 16.99 -1.98 -17.94
C PRO A 115 17.81 -2.05 -19.24
N ASN A 116 19.14 -2.16 -19.17
CA ASN A 116 19.98 -2.36 -20.36
C ASN A 116 19.77 -3.73 -21.03
N PHE A 117 19.29 -4.72 -20.28
CA PHE A 117 18.90 -6.02 -20.85
C PHE A 117 17.48 -5.97 -21.41
N PHE A 118 16.54 -5.41 -20.66
CA PHE A 118 15.16 -5.17 -21.08
C PHE A 118 14.53 -4.06 -20.24
N ASP A 119 14.17 -2.96 -20.88
CA ASP A 119 13.57 -1.80 -20.22
C ASP A 119 12.04 -1.89 -20.22
N TRP A 120 11.47 -2.45 -19.14
CA TRP A 120 10.03 -2.57 -18.98
C TRP A 120 9.33 -1.21 -18.97
N PRO A 121 9.75 -0.18 -18.21
CA PRO A 121 9.15 1.14 -18.27
C PRO A 121 9.07 1.69 -19.69
N LEU A 122 10.16 1.68 -20.44
CA LEU A 122 10.20 2.17 -21.82
C LEU A 122 9.29 1.35 -22.75
N THR A 123 9.34 0.01 -22.63
CA THR A 123 8.49 -0.90 -23.44
C THR A 123 7.01 -0.62 -23.19
N ILE A 124 6.61 -0.41 -21.93
CA ILE A 124 5.24 -0.13 -21.55
C ILE A 124 4.81 1.25 -22.08
N GLU A 125 5.64 2.29 -21.91
CA GLU A 125 5.40 3.64 -22.42
C GLU A 125 5.17 3.64 -23.95
N GLN A 126 5.98 2.89 -24.70
CA GLN A 126 5.85 2.73 -26.15
C GLN A 126 4.59 1.97 -26.53
N THR A 127 4.32 0.84 -25.85
CA THR A 127 3.15 -0.01 -26.14
C THR A 127 1.84 0.76 -25.93
N PHE A 128 1.74 1.56 -24.90
CA PHE A 128 0.57 2.42 -24.68
C PHE A 128 0.38 3.46 -25.79
N LYS A 129 1.47 4.09 -26.25
CA LYS A 129 1.41 5.06 -27.36
C LYS A 129 0.92 4.42 -28.66
N GLU A 130 1.38 3.21 -28.95
CA GLU A 130 1.02 2.48 -30.16
C GLU A 130 -0.38 1.88 -30.10
N ASN A 131 -0.92 1.64 -28.90
CA ASN A 131 -2.18 0.94 -28.66
C ASN A 131 -3.10 1.77 -27.74
N PRO A 132 -3.73 2.84 -28.25
CA PRO A 132 -4.51 3.76 -27.44
C PRO A 132 -5.79 3.15 -26.82
N ASN A 133 -6.18 1.94 -27.23
CA ASN A 133 -7.33 1.20 -26.69
C ASN A 133 -6.99 0.34 -25.46
N ILE A 134 -5.73 0.29 -25.04
CA ILE A 134 -5.39 -0.41 -23.79
C ILE A 134 -6.07 0.31 -22.62
N ARG A 135 -6.91 -0.41 -21.87
CA ARG A 135 -7.61 0.10 -20.68
C ARG A 135 -7.31 -0.69 -19.42
N LEU A 136 -6.63 -1.81 -19.56
CA LEU A 136 -6.17 -2.62 -18.43
C LEU A 136 -4.79 -3.17 -18.73
N MET A 137 -3.85 -2.95 -17.81
CA MET A 137 -2.55 -3.62 -17.78
C MET A 137 -2.54 -4.64 -16.64
N VAL A 138 -2.03 -5.82 -16.90
CA VAL A 138 -1.84 -6.88 -15.90
C VAL A 138 -0.35 -7.15 -15.77
N MET A 139 0.20 -6.90 -14.58
CA MET A 139 1.62 -7.00 -14.28
C MET A 139 1.93 -8.16 -13.33
N PHE A 140 2.90 -9.00 -13.70
CA PHE A 140 3.46 -10.02 -12.82
C PHE A 140 4.97 -10.11 -13.05
N LEU A 141 5.73 -9.42 -12.20
CA LEU A 141 7.15 -9.20 -12.38
C LEU A 141 7.85 -9.12 -11.02
N GLY A 142 9.09 -9.61 -10.93
CA GLY A 142 9.92 -9.48 -9.74
C GLY A 142 10.79 -10.67 -9.42
N ALA A 143 10.49 -11.86 -9.96
CA ALA A 143 11.24 -13.07 -9.63
C ALA A 143 12.72 -13.00 -10.03
N ASN A 144 13.08 -12.13 -10.97
CA ASN A 144 14.44 -11.92 -11.46
C ASN A 144 15.09 -10.63 -10.91
N ASP A 145 14.44 -9.93 -10.00
CA ASP A 145 14.87 -8.59 -9.56
C ASP A 145 15.77 -8.52 -8.31
N PRO A 146 15.84 -9.54 -7.43
CA PRO A 146 16.56 -9.42 -6.17
C PRO A 146 18.08 -9.46 -6.32
N TRP A 147 18.63 -8.47 -7.04
CA TRP A 147 20.04 -8.31 -7.30
C TRP A 147 20.50 -6.88 -7.06
N ASP A 148 21.79 -6.73 -6.76
CA ASP A 148 22.46 -5.44 -6.86
C ASP A 148 22.42 -4.98 -8.33
N PHE A 149 22.14 -3.72 -8.60
CA PHE A 149 22.10 -3.21 -9.96
C PHE A 149 22.88 -1.89 -10.15
N PRO A 150 23.25 -1.56 -11.39
CA PRO A 150 23.99 -0.34 -11.67
C PRO A 150 23.26 0.91 -11.18
N ASN A 151 23.97 1.79 -10.48
CA ASN A 151 23.43 3.09 -10.11
C ASN A 151 23.29 3.97 -11.37
N PRO A 152 22.09 4.44 -11.73
CA PRO A 152 21.89 5.29 -12.91
C PRO A 152 22.66 6.62 -12.84
N LYS A 153 23.05 7.05 -11.63
CA LYS A 153 23.88 8.25 -11.42
C LYS A 153 25.39 7.97 -11.53
N GLY A 154 25.77 6.72 -11.82
CA GLY A 154 27.16 6.27 -11.84
C GLY A 154 27.70 5.88 -10.47
N GLY A 155 28.93 5.35 -10.43
CA GLY A 155 29.58 4.90 -9.21
C GLY A 155 29.26 3.43 -8.86
N ALA A 156 29.23 3.13 -7.56
CA ALA A 156 28.98 1.77 -7.06
C ALA A 156 27.55 1.29 -7.34
N TYR A 157 27.40 -0.02 -7.48
CA TYR A 157 26.07 -0.65 -7.60
C TYR A 157 25.23 -0.38 -6.36
N LEU A 158 23.95 -0.12 -6.58
CA LEU A 158 22.95 -0.09 -5.52
C LEU A 158 22.75 -1.50 -4.99
N LYS A 159 22.94 -1.65 -3.68
CA LYS A 159 22.86 -2.96 -3.03
C LYS A 159 21.42 -3.32 -2.73
N PHE A 160 21.06 -4.54 -3.09
CA PHE A 160 19.71 -5.06 -2.81
C PHE A 160 19.30 -4.87 -1.36
N GLN A 161 18.06 -4.41 -1.12
CA GLN A 161 17.47 -4.09 0.19
C GLN A 161 18.04 -2.83 0.89
N THR A 162 18.86 -2.02 0.22
CA THR A 162 19.22 -0.71 0.77
C THR A 162 18.17 0.36 0.39
N PRO A 163 18.06 1.44 1.17
CA PRO A 163 17.13 2.53 0.85
C PRO A 163 17.33 3.12 -0.56
N GLU A 164 18.56 3.21 -1.02
CA GLU A 164 18.93 3.71 -2.35
C GLU A 164 18.45 2.76 -3.45
N TRP A 165 18.59 1.44 -3.23
CA TRP A 165 18.08 0.41 -4.12
C TRP A 165 16.54 0.49 -4.21
N GLU A 166 15.86 0.55 -3.06
CA GLU A 166 14.40 0.67 -3.01
C GLU A 166 13.91 1.92 -3.76
N ALA A 167 14.53 3.07 -3.50
CA ALA A 167 14.16 4.32 -4.12
C ALA A 167 14.25 4.26 -5.66
N GLU A 168 15.34 3.73 -6.21
CA GLU A 168 15.50 3.61 -7.65
C GLU A 168 14.59 2.52 -8.23
N TYR A 169 14.42 1.39 -7.54
CA TYR A 169 13.51 0.33 -7.96
C TYR A 169 12.06 0.81 -8.03
N LEU A 170 11.61 1.52 -7.00
CA LEU A 170 10.27 2.11 -6.95
C LEU A 170 10.10 3.27 -7.94
N ASN A 171 11.16 4.00 -8.28
CA ASN A 171 11.13 4.97 -9.36
C ASN A 171 10.77 4.31 -10.71
N ARG A 172 11.33 3.14 -11.00
CA ARG A 172 10.98 2.35 -12.20
C ARG A 172 9.53 1.84 -12.16
N VAL A 173 9.06 1.41 -10.98
CA VAL A 173 7.65 1.05 -10.76
C VAL A 173 6.73 2.25 -11.01
N ASN A 174 7.10 3.43 -10.50
CA ASN A 174 6.30 4.65 -10.70
C ASN A 174 6.20 5.04 -12.17
N ARG A 175 7.28 4.94 -12.97
CA ARG A 175 7.23 5.18 -14.41
C ARG A 175 6.17 4.31 -15.10
N ILE A 176 6.08 3.03 -14.72
CA ILE A 176 5.06 2.10 -15.24
C ILE A 176 3.65 2.57 -14.86
N LEU A 177 3.43 2.94 -13.60
CA LEU A 177 2.13 3.43 -13.14
C LEU A 177 1.73 4.76 -13.80
N ASP A 178 2.69 5.66 -13.98
CA ASP A 178 2.48 6.95 -14.65
C ASP A 178 2.12 6.77 -16.12
N ALA A 179 2.76 5.83 -16.82
CA ALA A 179 2.40 5.48 -18.19
C ALA A 179 0.96 4.96 -18.28
N ALA A 180 0.57 4.03 -17.40
CA ALA A 180 -0.81 3.53 -17.36
C ALA A 180 -1.81 4.66 -17.07
N LYS A 181 -1.52 5.52 -16.10
CA LYS A 181 -2.34 6.67 -15.72
C LYS A 181 -2.52 7.68 -16.86
N GLN A 182 -1.43 8.02 -17.58
CA GLN A 182 -1.45 8.93 -18.72
C GLN A 182 -2.36 8.44 -19.86
N HIS A 183 -2.49 7.13 -19.99
CA HIS A 183 -3.34 6.49 -21.01
C HIS A 183 -4.72 6.06 -20.48
N ASN A 184 -5.09 6.48 -19.25
CA ASN A 184 -6.35 6.09 -18.59
C ASN A 184 -6.52 4.57 -18.48
N ALA A 185 -5.41 3.84 -18.34
CA ALA A 185 -5.43 2.40 -18.15
C ALA A 185 -5.39 2.05 -16.66
N GLN A 186 -6.22 1.09 -16.28
CA GLN A 186 -6.25 0.49 -14.96
C GLN A 186 -5.13 -0.55 -14.84
N VAL A 187 -4.70 -0.86 -13.62
CA VAL A 187 -3.62 -1.83 -13.40
C VAL A 187 -4.05 -2.90 -12.41
N ILE A 188 -3.91 -4.15 -12.81
CA ILE A 188 -3.89 -5.30 -11.90
C ILE A 188 -2.42 -5.67 -11.68
N TRP A 189 -2.00 -5.80 -10.43
CA TRP A 189 -0.64 -6.21 -10.09
C TRP A 189 -0.66 -7.45 -9.21
N LEU A 190 0.06 -8.49 -9.64
CA LEU A 190 0.17 -9.73 -8.90
C LEU A 190 1.37 -9.65 -7.96
N GLY A 191 1.15 -9.95 -6.68
CA GLY A 191 2.19 -10.05 -5.66
C GLY A 191 3.10 -11.26 -5.88
N MET A 192 4.23 -11.27 -5.19
CA MET A 192 5.19 -12.36 -5.34
C MET A 192 4.74 -13.60 -4.59
N PRO A 193 4.83 -14.77 -5.22
CA PRO A 193 4.52 -16.05 -4.57
C PRO A 193 5.65 -16.51 -3.66
N TYR A 194 5.34 -17.39 -2.71
CA TYR A 194 6.36 -18.13 -1.96
C TYR A 194 7.20 -19.00 -2.88
N MET A 195 8.46 -19.21 -2.55
CA MET A 195 9.41 -19.96 -3.35
C MET A 195 10.00 -21.14 -2.56
N LYS A 196 10.30 -22.26 -3.25
CA LYS A 196 10.83 -23.46 -2.61
C LYS A 196 12.21 -23.25 -1.99
N LYS A 197 13.09 -22.50 -2.68
CA LYS A 197 14.43 -22.19 -2.17
C LYS A 197 14.36 -21.05 -1.18
N LYS A 198 14.75 -21.29 0.08
CA LYS A 198 14.68 -20.34 1.19
C LYS A 198 15.20 -18.93 0.83
N LYS A 199 16.39 -18.84 0.24
CA LYS A 199 16.97 -17.54 -0.13
C LYS A 199 16.07 -16.76 -1.08
N LEU A 200 15.51 -17.42 -2.10
CA LEU A 200 14.61 -16.79 -3.06
C LEU A 200 13.27 -16.46 -2.41
N ASP A 201 12.78 -17.31 -1.50
CA ASP A 201 11.55 -17.06 -0.75
C ASP A 201 11.67 -15.80 0.11
N ASP A 202 12.76 -15.64 0.85
CA ASP A 202 13.01 -14.44 1.66
C ASP A 202 13.06 -13.18 0.79
N GLN A 203 13.67 -13.28 -0.40
CA GLN A 203 13.73 -12.19 -1.38
C GLN A 203 12.35 -11.85 -1.96
N MET A 204 11.54 -12.87 -2.27
CA MET A 204 10.17 -12.64 -2.77
C MET A 204 9.25 -12.06 -1.71
N ARG A 205 9.34 -12.52 -0.47
CA ARG A 205 8.60 -11.92 0.66
C ARG A 205 8.95 -10.45 0.87
N TYR A 206 10.22 -10.11 0.71
CA TYR A 206 10.66 -8.72 0.79
C TYR A 206 10.07 -7.87 -0.35
N LEU A 207 10.17 -8.33 -1.60
CA LEU A 207 9.58 -7.63 -2.75
C LEU A 207 8.06 -7.54 -2.66
N ASP A 208 7.38 -8.60 -2.24
CA ASP A 208 5.94 -8.59 -2.04
C ASP A 208 5.50 -7.54 -1.04
N LYS A 209 6.19 -7.45 0.10
CA LYS A 209 5.94 -6.42 1.12
C LYS A 209 6.20 -5.01 0.58
N LEU A 210 7.28 -4.81 -0.17
CA LEU A 210 7.64 -3.53 -0.79
C LEU A 210 6.56 -3.11 -1.79
N PHE A 211 6.14 -4.00 -2.68
CA PHE A 211 5.07 -3.76 -3.64
C PHE A 211 3.73 -3.49 -2.95
N ALA A 212 3.32 -4.36 -2.03
CA ALA A 212 2.04 -4.20 -1.33
C ALA A 212 1.93 -2.84 -0.62
N ALA A 213 3.02 -2.37 0.00
CA ALA A 213 3.06 -1.07 0.66
C ALA A 213 3.02 0.09 -0.36
N HIS A 214 3.81 0.01 -1.44
CA HIS A 214 3.94 1.07 -2.43
C HIS A 214 2.74 1.18 -3.38
N LEU A 215 2.14 0.04 -3.73
CA LEU A 215 1.04 -0.05 -4.70
C LEU A 215 -0.35 0.06 -4.04
N LYS A 216 -0.41 0.13 -2.71
CA LYS A 216 -1.67 0.29 -1.98
C LYS A 216 -2.49 1.45 -2.55
N ASP A 217 -3.76 1.18 -2.80
CA ASP A 217 -4.74 2.14 -3.34
C ASP A 217 -4.42 2.68 -4.77
N LYS A 218 -3.37 2.16 -5.43
CA LYS A 218 -2.97 2.56 -6.78
C LYS A 218 -3.34 1.52 -7.85
N VAL A 219 -3.48 0.25 -7.45
CA VAL A 219 -3.72 -0.89 -8.35
C VAL A 219 -4.72 -1.87 -7.75
N PHE A 220 -5.27 -2.74 -8.58
CA PHE A 220 -6.00 -3.92 -8.12
C PHE A 220 -4.98 -5.01 -7.76
N TRP A 221 -4.71 -5.15 -6.49
CA TRP A 221 -3.71 -6.08 -5.98
C TRP A 221 -4.25 -7.52 -5.88
N ILE A 222 -3.44 -8.50 -6.31
CA ILE A 222 -3.73 -9.93 -6.15
C ILE A 222 -2.61 -10.58 -5.32
N PRO A 223 -2.86 -11.00 -4.08
CA PRO A 223 -1.87 -11.66 -3.21
C PRO A 223 -1.67 -13.13 -3.63
N THR A 224 -0.76 -13.41 -4.53
CA THR A 224 -0.57 -14.75 -5.12
C THR A 224 -0.08 -15.80 -4.12
N ALA A 225 0.73 -15.39 -3.13
CA ALA A 225 1.28 -16.30 -2.12
C ALA A 225 0.18 -17.05 -1.37
N GLY A 226 -0.83 -16.32 -0.87
CA GLY A 226 -1.97 -16.91 -0.16
C GLY A 226 -2.84 -17.80 -1.05
N LEU A 227 -3.04 -17.41 -2.31
CA LEU A 227 -3.82 -18.22 -3.26
C LEU A 227 -3.16 -19.56 -3.55
N LEU A 228 -1.86 -19.55 -3.82
CA LEU A 228 -1.10 -20.76 -4.20
C LEU A 228 -0.82 -21.69 -3.02
N SER A 229 -0.89 -21.21 -1.79
CA SER A 229 -0.73 -21.99 -0.56
C SER A 229 -2.05 -22.36 0.13
N ASN A 230 -3.19 -22.06 -0.50
CA ASN A 230 -4.53 -22.23 0.07
C ASN A 230 -4.67 -21.58 1.46
N GLY A 231 -4.19 -20.33 1.59
CA GLY A 231 -4.19 -19.56 2.82
C GLY A 231 -3.03 -19.88 3.78
N GLY A 232 -2.14 -20.80 3.43
CA GLY A 232 -0.92 -21.07 4.21
C GLY A 232 0.09 -19.93 4.13
N ALA A 233 1.00 -19.89 5.11
CA ALA A 233 2.03 -18.85 5.22
C ALA A 233 3.38 -19.21 4.58
N GLU A 234 3.47 -20.39 3.95
CA GLU A 234 4.72 -20.93 3.40
C GLU A 234 4.51 -21.58 2.03
N TYR A 235 5.64 -21.83 1.34
CA TYR A 235 5.65 -22.56 0.09
C TYR A 235 5.10 -23.97 0.25
N SER A 236 4.21 -24.37 -0.65
CA SER A 236 3.79 -25.75 -0.83
C SER A 236 3.76 -26.11 -2.32
N ASP A 237 4.24 -27.32 -2.69
CA ASP A 237 4.10 -27.84 -4.07
C ASP A 237 2.63 -28.10 -4.40
N SER A 238 1.88 -28.59 -3.41
CA SER A 238 0.49 -29.01 -3.54
C SER A 238 -0.30 -28.62 -2.29
N VAL A 239 -1.57 -28.42 -2.43
CA VAL A 239 -2.50 -28.07 -1.34
C VAL A 239 -3.75 -28.94 -1.44
N GLU A 240 -4.45 -29.10 -0.33
CA GLU A 240 -5.75 -29.75 -0.31
C GLU A 240 -6.85 -28.75 -0.64
N VAL A 241 -7.66 -29.07 -1.62
CA VAL A 241 -8.81 -28.26 -2.06
C VAL A 241 -10.01 -29.18 -2.20
N GLY A 242 -11.02 -29.02 -1.37
CA GLY A 242 -12.25 -29.83 -1.44
C GLY A 242 -11.99 -31.33 -1.29
N GLY A 243 -11.09 -31.75 -0.41
CA GLY A 243 -10.72 -33.15 -0.18
C GLY A 243 -9.81 -33.76 -1.25
N LYS A 244 -9.28 -32.96 -2.17
CA LYS A 244 -8.36 -33.43 -3.23
C LYS A 244 -7.03 -32.68 -3.12
N ILE A 245 -5.94 -33.42 -3.33
CA ILE A 245 -4.60 -32.83 -3.44
C ILE A 245 -4.43 -32.25 -4.83
N VAL A 246 -4.22 -30.93 -4.91
CA VAL A 246 -4.00 -30.18 -6.15
C VAL A 246 -2.59 -29.63 -6.14
N ARG A 247 -1.84 -29.88 -7.20
CA ARG A 247 -0.50 -29.35 -7.37
C ARG A 247 -0.56 -28.00 -8.08
N TYR A 248 -0.12 -26.93 -7.43
CA TYR A 248 -0.09 -25.59 -8.00
C TYR A 248 1.31 -25.16 -8.47
N ARG A 249 2.37 -25.80 -7.99
CA ARG A 249 3.74 -25.39 -8.33
C ARG A 249 4.42 -26.41 -9.23
N SER A 250 5.27 -25.94 -10.13
CA SER A 250 6.10 -26.80 -10.94
C SER A 250 7.27 -27.38 -10.13
N LYS A 251 7.98 -28.36 -10.70
CA LYS A 251 9.05 -29.08 -9.97
C LYS A 251 10.23 -28.20 -9.59
N ASP A 252 10.46 -27.09 -10.30
CA ASP A 252 11.55 -26.15 -10.04
C ASP A 252 11.35 -25.30 -8.77
N GLY A 253 10.11 -25.27 -8.24
CA GLY A 253 9.76 -24.52 -7.05
C GLY A 253 9.67 -23.01 -7.26
N ILE A 254 9.61 -22.54 -8.52
CA ILE A 254 9.51 -21.15 -8.94
C ILE A 254 8.22 -20.93 -9.73
N HIS A 255 8.02 -21.70 -10.80
CA HIS A 255 6.90 -21.57 -11.71
C HIS A 255 5.66 -22.33 -11.22
N PHE A 256 4.59 -22.25 -12.00
CA PHE A 256 3.30 -22.85 -11.69
C PHE A 256 3.04 -24.08 -12.58
N SER A 257 2.35 -25.06 -12.03
CA SER A 257 1.70 -26.09 -12.83
C SER A 257 0.56 -25.48 -13.65
N VAL A 258 -0.02 -26.24 -14.56
CA VAL A 258 -1.22 -25.83 -15.31
C VAL A 258 -2.36 -25.42 -14.36
N GLU A 259 -2.58 -26.15 -13.27
CA GLU A 259 -3.63 -25.84 -12.30
C GLU A 259 -3.32 -24.54 -11.50
N GLY A 260 -2.04 -24.29 -11.18
CA GLY A 260 -1.63 -23.03 -10.56
C GLY A 260 -1.79 -21.84 -11.52
N GLN A 261 -1.46 -22.02 -12.80
CA GLN A 261 -1.68 -20.99 -13.83
C GLN A 261 -3.16 -20.66 -14.01
N LYS A 262 -4.03 -21.67 -14.06
CA LYS A 262 -5.49 -21.48 -14.12
C LYS A 262 -6.05 -20.79 -12.88
N LEU A 263 -5.56 -21.15 -11.68
CA LEU A 263 -5.97 -20.49 -10.45
C LEU A 263 -5.67 -19.00 -10.48
N LEU A 264 -4.46 -18.62 -10.88
CA LEU A 264 -4.07 -17.21 -10.99
C LEU A 264 -4.82 -16.49 -12.11
N ALA A 265 -5.05 -17.15 -13.25
CA ALA A 265 -5.87 -16.60 -14.32
C ALA A 265 -7.31 -16.33 -13.86
N GLN A 266 -7.89 -17.25 -13.10
CA GLN A 266 -9.22 -17.05 -12.49
C GLN A 266 -9.23 -15.88 -11.52
N ALA A 267 -8.20 -15.73 -10.69
CA ALA A 267 -8.08 -14.59 -9.77
C ALA A 267 -7.98 -13.25 -10.53
N ILE A 268 -7.27 -13.20 -11.66
CA ILE A 268 -7.23 -12.01 -12.53
C ILE A 268 -8.64 -11.73 -13.09
N MET A 269 -9.32 -12.74 -13.66
CA MET A 269 -10.67 -12.56 -14.22
C MET A 269 -11.69 -12.09 -13.17
N GLN A 270 -11.57 -12.53 -11.92
CA GLN A 270 -12.43 -12.07 -10.82
C GLN A 270 -12.23 -10.58 -10.48
N LYS A 271 -11.08 -10.01 -10.83
CA LYS A 271 -10.79 -8.57 -10.67
C LYS A 271 -11.27 -7.72 -11.84
N ILE A 272 -11.92 -8.31 -12.84
CA ILE A 272 -12.44 -7.61 -14.00
C ILE A 272 -13.97 -7.64 -13.96
N GLU A 273 -14.56 -6.50 -14.27
CA GLU A 273 -15.98 -6.33 -14.53
C GLU A 273 -16.16 -5.96 -16.00
N PHE A 274 -17.04 -6.66 -16.68
CA PHE A 274 -17.36 -6.40 -18.08
C PHE A 274 -18.63 -5.57 -18.15
N ALA A 275 -18.49 -4.31 -18.57
CA ALA A 275 -19.65 -3.45 -18.73
C ALA A 275 -20.55 -4.00 -19.85
N GLN A 276 -21.84 -4.04 -19.57
CA GLN A 276 -22.85 -4.38 -20.59
C GLN A 276 -22.82 -3.32 -21.69
N PRO A 277 -23.04 -3.70 -22.96
CA PRO A 277 -23.08 -2.77 -24.08
C PRO A 277 -24.22 -1.74 -23.95
#